data_487260e00200f260bfbc23f686420f74
#
_entry.id   487260e00200f260bfbc23f686420f74
#
_cell.length_a   1.000
_cell.length_b   1.000
_cell.length_c   1.000
_cell.angle_alpha   90.00
_cell.angle_beta   90.00
_cell.angle_gamma   90.00
#
_symmetry.space_group_name_H-M   'P 1'
#
loop_
_entity.id
_entity.type
_entity.pdbx_description
1 polymer ?
#
loop_
_entity_poly.entity_id
_entity_poly.type
_entity_poly.pdbx_seq_one_letter_code
_entity_poly.pdbx_strand_id
1 'polypeptide(L)'
;MSQLTLADCWPRLFSPSSLALQFCEDPSQAEQPLFAKASAGEAVAQLWQAPQGLVVPGSYRQFTDLPAVSAHFAARGWPVWLRRSGGGLVPQGPGIINLSLAWPVQQPLGEAAEPIYHSLCAVLQRTLARFGVASHARTVNGSFCDGRYNLACGEGEAARKIVGTAQ
;
A
#
# COMPACT_ATOMS: atom_id res chain seq x y z
N MET A 1 1.51 25.55 -15.76
CA MET A 1 1.12 25.21 -14.38
C MET A 1 2.12 24.17 -13.90
N SER A 2 2.85 24.43 -12.81
CA SER A 2 3.83 23.52 -12.26
C SER A 2 3.11 22.25 -11.77
N GLN A 3 3.60 21.08 -12.17
CA GLN A 3 3.04 19.81 -11.72
C GLN A 3 3.36 19.62 -10.23
N LEU A 4 2.34 19.32 -9.43
CA LEU A 4 2.54 18.97 -8.04
C LEU A 4 3.28 17.63 -7.97
N THR A 5 4.49 17.65 -7.40
CA THR A 5 5.23 16.43 -7.10
C THR A 5 4.77 15.85 -5.76
N LEU A 6 5.11 14.60 -5.47
CA LEU A 6 4.87 14.01 -4.15
C LEU A 6 5.52 14.86 -3.05
N ALA A 7 6.70 15.43 -3.31
CA ALA A 7 7.39 16.32 -2.37
C ALA A 7 6.59 17.60 -2.07
N ASP A 8 5.91 18.17 -3.06
CA ASP A 8 5.07 19.36 -2.89
C ASP A 8 3.79 19.07 -2.09
N CYS A 9 3.23 17.88 -2.28
CA CYS A 9 2.04 17.43 -1.57
C CYS A 9 2.34 16.96 -0.15
N TRP A 10 3.55 16.49 0.10
CA TRP A 10 3.96 15.84 1.34
C TRP A 10 3.62 16.62 2.62
N PRO A 11 3.87 17.94 2.74
CA PRO A 11 3.50 18.70 3.94
C PRO A 11 2.01 18.75 4.21
N ARG A 12 1.17 18.64 3.17
CA ARG A 12 -0.29 18.62 3.30
C ARG A 12 -0.82 17.24 3.64
N LEU A 13 -0.19 16.19 3.09
CA LEU A 13 -0.54 14.79 3.33
C LEU A 13 -0.22 14.36 4.75
N PHE A 14 0.85 14.90 5.33
CA PHE A 14 1.37 14.50 6.64
C PHE A 14 1.23 15.58 7.72
N SER A 15 0.23 16.44 7.63
CA SER A 15 -0.13 17.27 8.76
C SER A 15 -0.44 16.37 9.97
N PRO A 16 0.23 16.54 11.12
CA PRO A 16 0.08 15.68 12.30
C PRO A 16 -1.36 15.52 12.78
N SER A 17 -2.20 16.53 12.55
CA SER A 17 -3.61 16.52 12.92
C SER A 17 -4.49 15.65 12.01
N SER A 18 -3.99 15.17 10.87
CA SER A 18 -4.78 14.44 9.87
C SER A 18 -4.50 12.93 9.80
N LEU A 19 -3.47 12.44 10.48
CA LEU A 19 -3.00 11.06 10.39
C LEU A 19 -3.25 10.24 11.67
N ALA A 20 -4.46 10.31 12.20
CA ALA A 20 -4.88 9.35 13.22
C ALA A 20 -4.97 7.94 12.60
N LEU A 21 -4.40 6.94 13.29
CA LEU A 21 -4.52 5.55 12.87
C LEU A 21 -5.98 5.12 12.97
N GLN A 22 -6.55 4.67 11.86
CA GLN A 22 -7.94 4.23 11.75
C GLN A 22 -8.00 2.70 11.66
N PHE A 23 -9.08 2.12 12.14
CA PHE A 23 -9.37 0.71 11.91
C PHE A 23 -10.48 0.58 10.86
N CYS A 24 -10.19 -0.16 9.77
CA CYS A 24 -11.10 -0.40 8.67
C CYS A 24 -11.57 -1.85 8.71
N GLU A 25 -12.83 -2.06 9.06
CA GLU A 25 -13.43 -3.39 9.10
C GLU A 25 -13.44 -4.10 7.73
N ASP A 26 -13.63 -3.34 6.66
CA ASP A 26 -13.57 -3.82 5.29
C ASP A 26 -12.37 -3.21 4.54
N PRO A 27 -11.24 -3.91 4.47
CA PRO A 27 -10.04 -3.41 3.81
C PRO A 27 -10.21 -3.19 2.29
N SER A 28 -11.24 -3.77 1.66
CA SER A 28 -11.52 -3.56 0.23
C SER A 28 -12.08 -2.16 -0.06
N GLN A 29 -12.62 -1.50 0.95
CA GLN A 29 -13.24 -0.18 0.86
C GLN A 29 -12.38 0.95 1.45
N ALA A 30 -11.28 0.61 2.14
CA ALA A 30 -10.48 1.56 2.91
C ALA A 30 -10.03 2.79 2.09
N GLU A 31 -9.74 2.62 0.82
CA GLU A 31 -9.21 3.67 -0.06
C GLU A 31 -10.28 4.45 -0.84
N GLN A 32 -11.54 4.02 -0.83
CA GLN A 32 -12.62 4.66 -1.60
C GLN A 32 -12.80 6.16 -1.28
N PRO A 33 -12.79 6.58 0.01
CA PRO A 33 -12.92 8.00 0.35
C PRO A 33 -11.76 8.86 -0.17
N LEU A 34 -10.56 8.28 -0.27
CA LEU A 34 -9.37 8.99 -0.76
C LEU A 34 -9.48 9.29 -2.25
N PHE A 35 -9.97 8.32 -3.04
CA PHE A 35 -10.17 8.51 -4.47
C PHE A 35 -11.18 9.62 -4.77
N ALA A 36 -12.27 9.70 -4.01
CA ALA A 36 -13.27 10.76 -4.17
C ALA A 36 -12.66 12.15 -3.91
N LYS A 37 -11.86 12.29 -2.83
CA LYS A 37 -11.17 13.54 -2.49
C LYS A 37 -10.12 13.92 -3.54
N ALA A 38 -9.30 12.95 -3.99
CA ALA A 38 -8.30 13.20 -5.02
C ALA A 38 -8.96 13.64 -6.34
N SER A 39 -10.10 13.07 -6.71
CA SER A 39 -10.87 13.47 -7.88
C SER A 39 -11.45 14.90 -7.75
N ALA A 40 -11.68 15.37 -6.52
CA ALA A 40 -12.08 16.74 -6.22
C ALA A 40 -10.88 17.72 -6.16
N GLY A 41 -9.67 17.26 -6.44
CA GLY A 41 -8.46 18.09 -6.45
C GLY A 41 -7.68 18.13 -5.14
N GLU A 42 -8.05 17.32 -4.15
CA GLU A 42 -7.40 17.28 -2.85
C GLU A 42 -6.24 16.28 -2.82
N ALA A 43 -5.18 16.62 -2.07
CA ALA A 43 -4.15 15.66 -1.69
C ALA A 43 -4.46 15.15 -0.28
N VAL A 44 -4.58 13.83 -0.13
CA VAL A 44 -5.02 13.21 1.12
C VAL A 44 -4.18 11.98 1.47
N ALA A 45 -4.06 11.70 2.74
CA ALA A 45 -3.41 10.52 3.29
C ALA A 45 -4.27 9.87 4.36
N GLN A 46 -4.08 8.57 4.55
CA GLN A 46 -4.73 7.79 5.60
C GLN A 46 -3.76 6.74 6.14
N LEU A 47 -3.64 6.67 7.46
CA LEU A 47 -3.03 5.53 8.15
C LEU A 47 -4.14 4.62 8.66
N TRP A 48 -4.05 3.34 8.35
CA TRP A 48 -5.10 2.40 8.73
C TRP A 48 -4.59 0.98 8.96
N GLN A 49 -5.36 0.25 9.74
CA GLN A 49 -5.23 -1.19 9.98
C GLN A 49 -6.53 -1.88 9.62
N ALA A 50 -6.47 -3.19 9.40
CA ALA A 50 -7.62 -4.02 9.10
C ALA A 50 -7.57 -5.34 9.89
N PRO A 51 -8.70 -6.06 9.99
CA PRO A 51 -8.71 -7.39 10.56
C PRO A 51 -7.85 -8.36 9.74
N GLN A 52 -7.51 -9.49 10.35
CA GLN A 52 -6.77 -10.55 9.67
C GLN A 52 -7.51 -11.06 8.45
N GLY A 53 -6.80 -11.18 7.32
CA GLY A 53 -7.33 -11.75 6.09
C GLY A 53 -6.47 -11.46 4.86
N LEU A 54 -7.00 -11.75 3.70
CA LEU A 54 -6.33 -11.60 2.41
C LEU A 54 -7.09 -10.59 1.54
N VAL A 55 -6.37 -9.61 1.02
CA VAL A 55 -6.93 -8.64 0.07
C VAL A 55 -6.37 -8.94 -1.31
N VAL A 56 -7.24 -9.27 -2.25
CA VAL A 56 -6.88 -9.59 -3.63
C VAL A 56 -7.47 -8.57 -4.60
N PRO A 57 -6.83 -8.31 -5.76
CA PRO A 57 -7.38 -7.41 -6.75
C PRO A 57 -8.64 -7.96 -7.40
N GLY A 58 -9.51 -7.07 -7.89
CA GLY A 58 -10.76 -7.43 -8.55
C GLY A 58 -10.58 -8.32 -9.78
N SER A 59 -9.40 -8.30 -10.41
CA SER A 59 -9.03 -9.20 -11.52
C SER A 59 -9.07 -10.70 -11.14
N TYR A 60 -8.97 -11.03 -9.84
CA TYR A 60 -9.07 -12.42 -9.38
C TYR A 60 -10.47 -13.02 -9.62
N ARG A 61 -11.49 -12.21 -9.91
CA ARG A 61 -12.82 -12.72 -10.34
C ARG A 61 -12.76 -13.60 -11.58
N GLN A 62 -11.69 -13.49 -12.39
CA GLN A 62 -11.48 -14.37 -13.55
C GLN A 62 -11.20 -15.83 -13.16
N PHE A 63 -10.77 -16.11 -11.94
CA PHE A 63 -10.52 -17.47 -11.46
C PHE A 63 -11.81 -18.11 -10.99
N THR A 64 -12.21 -19.20 -11.66
CA THR A 64 -13.48 -19.90 -11.40
C THR A 64 -13.54 -20.55 -10.04
N ASP A 65 -12.42 -20.90 -9.47
CA ASP A 65 -12.26 -21.52 -8.14
C ASP A 65 -12.18 -20.50 -7.00
N LEU A 66 -12.15 -19.20 -7.30
CA LEU A 66 -12.03 -18.15 -6.28
C LEU A 66 -13.05 -18.29 -5.14
N PRO A 67 -14.34 -18.60 -5.37
CA PRO A 67 -15.32 -18.78 -4.28
C PRO A 67 -14.94 -19.94 -3.34
N ALA A 68 -14.52 -21.08 -3.88
CA ALA A 68 -14.13 -22.26 -3.09
C ALA A 68 -12.85 -21.99 -2.29
N VAL A 69 -11.86 -21.37 -2.93
CA VAL A 69 -10.59 -20.97 -2.28
C VAL A 69 -10.87 -19.94 -1.19
N SER A 70 -11.72 -18.95 -1.43
CA SER A 70 -12.09 -17.94 -0.42
C SER A 70 -12.76 -18.57 0.79
N ALA A 71 -13.69 -19.50 0.59
CA ALA A 71 -14.34 -20.23 1.67
C ALA A 71 -13.34 -21.06 2.47
N HIS A 72 -12.38 -21.71 1.80
CA HIS A 72 -11.31 -22.49 2.43
C HIS A 72 -10.43 -21.63 3.35
N PHE A 73 -10.03 -20.43 2.88
CA PHE A 73 -9.24 -19.50 3.70
C PHE A 73 -10.06 -18.89 4.83
N ALA A 74 -11.32 -18.52 4.58
CA ALA A 74 -12.22 -17.96 5.59
C ALA A 74 -12.42 -18.93 6.76
N ALA A 75 -12.62 -20.24 6.47
CA ALA A 75 -12.73 -21.28 7.49
C ALA A 75 -11.48 -21.43 8.38
N ARG A 76 -10.35 -20.87 7.96
CA ARG A 76 -9.08 -20.83 8.70
C ARG A 76 -8.78 -19.47 9.34
N GLY A 77 -9.78 -18.57 9.39
CA GLY A 77 -9.62 -17.25 9.96
C GLY A 77 -8.96 -16.23 9.02
N TRP A 78 -8.90 -16.53 7.71
CA TRP A 78 -8.34 -15.67 6.68
C TRP A 78 -9.39 -15.33 5.62
N PRO A 79 -10.41 -14.52 5.95
CA PRO A 79 -11.40 -14.08 4.96
C PRO A 79 -10.71 -13.36 3.80
N VAL A 80 -11.31 -13.47 2.60
CA VAL A 80 -10.77 -12.89 1.37
C VAL A 80 -11.64 -11.72 0.92
N TRP A 81 -11.03 -10.56 0.76
CA TRP A 81 -11.67 -9.34 0.24
C TRP A 81 -11.14 -9.00 -1.15
N LEU A 82 -12.03 -8.53 -2.01
CA LEU A 82 -11.67 -8.07 -3.36
C LEU A 82 -11.66 -6.55 -3.41
N ARG A 83 -10.48 -5.96 -3.61
CA ARG A 83 -10.34 -4.51 -3.82
C ARG A 83 -10.51 -4.13 -5.29
N ARG A 84 -10.77 -2.86 -5.54
CA ARG A 84 -10.93 -2.32 -6.91
C ARG A 84 -9.59 -2.03 -7.59
N SER A 85 -8.55 -1.72 -6.83
CA SER A 85 -7.20 -1.45 -7.34
C SER A 85 -6.50 -2.73 -7.81
N GLY A 86 -5.46 -2.55 -8.64
CA GLY A 86 -4.63 -3.62 -9.19
C GLY A 86 -3.61 -4.19 -8.20
N GLY A 87 -2.62 -4.90 -8.73
CA GLY A 87 -1.51 -5.50 -7.97
C GLY A 87 -1.72 -6.98 -7.66
N GLY A 88 -1.02 -7.49 -6.65
CA GLY A 88 -1.09 -8.87 -6.17
C GLY A 88 -1.87 -9.02 -4.87
N LEU A 89 -1.88 -10.24 -4.35
CA LEU A 89 -2.42 -10.56 -3.03
C LEU A 89 -1.61 -9.84 -1.93
N VAL A 90 -2.32 -9.26 -0.97
CA VAL A 90 -1.74 -8.62 0.21
C VAL A 90 -2.41 -9.17 1.47
N PRO A 91 -1.66 -9.73 2.43
CA PRO A 91 -2.22 -10.09 3.73
C PRO A 91 -2.50 -8.82 4.54
N GLN A 92 -3.52 -8.90 5.39
CA GLN A 92 -3.85 -7.90 6.41
C GLN A 92 -3.91 -8.57 7.78
N GLY A 93 -3.75 -7.78 8.84
CA GLY A 93 -3.87 -8.29 10.21
C GLY A 93 -3.05 -7.53 11.23
N PRO A 94 -3.00 -8.03 12.46
CA PRO A 94 -2.23 -7.40 13.53
C PRO A 94 -0.76 -7.18 13.16
N GLY A 95 -0.26 -5.98 13.45
CA GLY A 95 1.11 -5.59 13.12
C GLY A 95 1.32 -5.03 11.70
N ILE A 96 0.30 -5.06 10.85
CA ILE A 96 0.34 -4.43 9.52
C ILE A 96 -0.30 -3.06 9.60
N ILE A 97 0.45 -2.04 9.22
CA ILE A 97 -0.03 -0.66 9.10
C ILE A 97 0.01 -0.29 7.62
N ASN A 98 -1.11 0.19 7.12
CA ASN A 98 -1.22 0.69 5.76
C ASN A 98 -1.12 2.22 5.76
N LEU A 99 -0.39 2.75 4.79
CA LEU A 99 -0.34 4.17 4.45
C LEU A 99 -0.86 4.31 3.02
N SER A 100 -2.03 4.89 2.88
CA SER A 100 -2.63 5.21 1.59
C SER A 100 -2.53 6.70 1.31
N LEU A 101 -2.07 7.04 0.12
CA LEU A 101 -1.89 8.39 -0.37
C LEU A 101 -2.66 8.57 -1.67
N ALA A 102 -3.41 9.65 -1.79
CA ALA A 102 -4.08 9.99 -3.03
C ALA A 102 -3.99 11.49 -3.31
N TRP A 103 -3.68 11.85 -4.54
CA TRP A 103 -3.63 13.25 -5.02
C TRP A 103 -3.87 13.30 -6.52
N PRO A 104 -4.33 14.44 -7.06
CA PRO A 104 -4.50 14.60 -8.50
C PRO A 104 -3.16 14.57 -9.23
N VAL A 105 -3.07 13.78 -10.29
CA VAL A 105 -1.91 13.69 -11.18
C VAL A 105 -2.34 14.10 -12.58
N GLN A 106 -1.58 14.99 -13.24
CA GLN A 106 -1.86 15.44 -14.60
C GLN A 106 -1.12 14.63 -15.67
N GLN A 107 -0.12 13.85 -15.26
CA GLN A 107 0.67 13.00 -16.16
C GLN A 107 0.00 11.64 -16.37
N PRO A 108 0.23 10.99 -17.54
CA PRO A 108 -0.11 9.59 -17.72
C PRO A 108 0.49 8.72 -16.59
N LEU A 109 -0.30 7.81 -16.04
CA LEU A 109 0.13 6.98 -14.90
C LEU A 109 1.45 6.25 -15.13
N GLY A 110 1.70 5.79 -16.36
CA GLY A 110 2.95 5.08 -16.70
C GLY A 110 4.22 5.93 -16.57
N GLU A 111 4.13 7.24 -16.82
CA GLU A 111 5.26 8.16 -16.70
C GLU A 111 5.48 8.64 -15.26
N ALA A 112 4.41 8.74 -14.49
CA ALA A 112 4.47 9.20 -13.11
C ALA A 112 4.90 8.10 -12.12
N ALA A 113 4.74 6.83 -12.45
CA ALA A 113 4.88 5.71 -11.53
C ALA A 113 6.27 5.62 -10.90
N GLU A 114 7.31 5.57 -11.70
CA GLU A 114 8.68 5.35 -11.21
C GLU A 114 9.18 6.49 -10.30
N PRO A 115 9.04 7.77 -10.65
CA PRO A 115 9.39 8.88 -9.75
C PRO A 115 8.61 8.86 -8.42
N ILE A 116 7.34 8.47 -8.45
CA ILE A 116 6.51 8.34 -7.24
C ILE A 116 7.06 7.25 -6.33
N TYR A 117 7.35 6.05 -6.87
CA TYR A 117 7.93 4.96 -6.10
C TYR A 117 9.26 5.35 -5.46
N HIS A 118 10.17 6.00 -6.20
CA HIS A 118 11.45 6.46 -5.65
C HIS A 118 11.25 7.46 -4.51
N SER A 119 10.37 8.43 -4.68
CA SER A 119 10.06 9.43 -3.66
C SER A 119 9.46 8.78 -2.41
N LEU A 120 8.51 7.86 -2.58
CA LEU A 120 7.86 7.14 -1.49
C LEU A 120 8.87 6.27 -0.73
N CYS A 121 9.69 5.49 -1.44
CA CYS A 121 10.74 4.68 -0.82
C CYS A 121 11.72 5.54 -0.01
N ALA A 122 12.17 6.67 -0.56
CA ALA A 122 13.10 7.57 0.14
C ALA A 122 12.51 8.13 1.44
N VAL A 123 11.23 8.47 1.44
CA VAL A 123 10.55 8.95 2.65
C VAL A 123 10.40 7.83 3.68
N LEU A 124 9.94 6.66 3.26
CA LEU A 124 9.75 5.50 4.14
C LEU A 124 11.09 5.05 4.74
N GLN A 125 12.17 5.00 3.95
CA GLN A 125 13.51 4.69 4.44
C GLN A 125 13.98 5.67 5.51
N ARG A 126 13.81 6.99 5.28
CA ARG A 126 14.15 8.01 6.28
C ARG A 126 13.31 7.88 7.55
N THR A 127 12.04 7.53 7.40
CA THR A 127 11.14 7.32 8.54
C THR A 127 11.59 6.11 9.35
N LEU A 128 11.81 4.96 8.71
CA LEU A 128 12.28 3.73 9.36
C LEU A 128 13.64 3.91 10.04
N ALA A 129 14.56 4.66 9.41
CA ALA A 129 15.86 4.98 10.00
C ALA A 129 15.75 5.74 11.34
N ARG A 130 14.71 6.56 11.53
CA ARG A 130 14.43 7.22 12.81
C ARG A 130 14.05 6.25 13.93
N PHE A 131 13.58 5.07 13.58
CA PHE A 131 13.30 3.97 14.50
C PHE A 131 14.46 2.97 14.59
N GLY A 132 15.64 3.31 14.02
CA GLY A 132 16.80 2.42 14.03
C GLY A 132 16.74 1.28 13.01
N VAL A 133 15.79 1.32 12.06
CA VAL A 133 15.61 0.27 11.04
C VAL A 133 16.24 0.72 9.73
N ALA A 134 17.41 0.16 9.40
CA ALA A 134 18.03 0.33 8.08
C ALA A 134 17.26 -0.51 7.04
N SER A 135 16.88 0.11 5.93
CA SER A 135 16.12 -0.58 4.87
C SER A 135 16.54 -0.12 3.48
N HIS A 136 16.37 -1.01 2.51
CA HIS A 136 16.74 -0.78 1.12
C HIS A 136 15.59 -1.21 0.18
N ALA A 137 15.41 -0.47 -0.92
CA ALA A 137 14.46 -0.85 -1.97
C ALA A 137 15.03 -2.04 -2.74
N ARG A 138 14.34 -3.19 -2.70
CA ARG A 138 14.75 -4.42 -3.38
C ARG A 138 13.64 -5.46 -3.43
N THR A 139 13.82 -6.42 -4.33
CA THR A 139 13.06 -7.68 -4.31
C THR A 139 13.51 -8.56 -3.14
N VAL A 140 12.58 -9.37 -2.61
CA VAL A 140 12.85 -10.37 -1.59
C VAL A 140 12.18 -11.67 -2.02
N ASN A 141 12.98 -12.62 -2.47
CA ASN A 141 12.49 -13.90 -2.97
C ASN A 141 11.56 -14.60 -1.97
N GLY A 142 10.43 -15.10 -2.45
CA GLY A 142 9.41 -15.76 -1.63
C GLY A 142 8.51 -14.81 -0.83
N SER A 143 8.68 -13.50 -0.94
CA SER A 143 7.75 -12.54 -0.32
C SER A 143 6.48 -12.36 -1.14
N PHE A 144 5.35 -12.04 -0.45
CA PHE A 144 4.10 -11.69 -1.14
C PHE A 144 4.29 -10.43 -2.00
N CYS A 145 3.72 -10.44 -3.22
CA CYS A 145 3.74 -9.31 -4.13
C CYS A 145 5.16 -8.73 -4.24
N ASP A 146 6.12 -9.59 -4.62
CA ASP A 146 7.52 -9.18 -4.71
C ASP A 146 7.72 -8.15 -5.82
N GLY A 147 8.54 -7.14 -5.54
CA GLY A 147 8.78 -6.04 -6.46
C GLY A 147 9.98 -5.19 -6.06
N ARG A 148 10.58 -4.54 -7.05
CA ARG A 148 11.81 -3.73 -6.89
C ARG A 148 11.68 -2.53 -5.94
N TYR A 149 10.46 -2.10 -5.66
CA TYR A 149 10.18 -0.96 -4.76
C TYR A 149 9.69 -1.39 -3.37
N ASN A 150 9.74 -2.67 -3.05
CA ASN A 150 9.56 -3.11 -1.67
C ASN A 150 10.76 -2.68 -0.82
N LEU A 151 10.53 -2.34 0.46
CA LEU A 151 11.64 -2.12 1.38
C LEU A 151 11.90 -3.37 2.19
N ALA A 152 13.18 -3.72 2.28
CA ALA A 152 13.65 -4.86 3.07
C ALA A 152 14.76 -4.42 4.04
N CYS A 153 14.84 -5.09 5.18
CA CYS A 153 15.99 -5.06 6.09
C CYS A 153 16.78 -6.36 5.98
N GLY A 154 18.05 -6.31 6.35
CA GLY A 154 18.99 -7.43 6.21
C GLY A 154 19.50 -7.60 4.78
N GLU A 155 20.44 -8.54 4.60
CA GLU A 155 21.11 -8.80 3.33
C GLU A 155 21.07 -10.29 2.96
N GLY A 156 21.26 -10.59 1.66
CA GLY A 156 21.29 -11.96 1.16
C GLY A 156 20.04 -12.73 1.52
N GLU A 157 20.20 -13.95 2.01
CA GLU A 157 19.11 -14.84 2.46
C GLU A 157 18.43 -14.38 3.76
N ALA A 158 19.10 -13.52 4.53
CA ALA A 158 18.54 -12.91 5.74
C ALA A 158 17.64 -11.70 5.45
N ALA A 159 17.55 -11.27 4.20
CA ALA A 159 16.69 -10.16 3.83
C ALA A 159 15.22 -10.47 4.14
N ARG A 160 14.55 -9.51 4.76
CA ARG A 160 13.10 -9.61 5.09
C ARG A 160 12.41 -8.37 4.58
N LYS A 161 11.34 -8.58 3.82
CA LYS A 161 10.45 -7.50 3.38
C LYS A 161 9.72 -6.93 4.60
N ILE A 162 9.83 -5.63 4.79
CA ILE A 162 9.18 -4.90 5.89
C ILE A 162 8.16 -3.87 5.38
N VAL A 163 8.25 -3.47 4.11
CA VAL A 163 7.24 -2.63 3.46
C VAL A 163 6.95 -3.16 2.06
N GLY A 164 5.68 -3.28 1.72
CA GLY A 164 5.21 -3.44 0.36
C GLY A 164 4.71 -2.10 -0.17
N THR A 165 5.04 -1.78 -1.42
CA THR A 165 4.54 -0.59 -2.11
C THR A 165 3.68 -0.99 -3.30
N ALA A 166 2.63 -0.20 -3.57
CA ALA A 166 1.73 -0.37 -4.72
C ALA A 166 1.26 1.01 -5.22
N GLN A 167 0.90 1.07 -6.51
CA GLN A 167 0.32 2.25 -7.15
C GLN A 167 -0.79 1.82 -8.12
#